data_c357395db958738ea06641d6637e332e
#
_entry.id   c357395db958738ea06641d6637e332e
#
_cell.length_a   1.000
_cell.length_b   1.000
_cell.length_c   1.000
_cell.angle_alpha   90.00
_cell.angle_beta   90.00
_cell.angle_gamma   90.00
#
_symmetry.space_group_name_H-M   'P 1'
#
loop_
_entity.id
_entity.type
_entity.pdbx_description
1 polymer ?
#
loop_
_entity_poly.entity_id
_entity_poly.type
_entity_poly.pdbx_seq_one_letter_code
_entity_poly.pdbx_strand_id
1 'polypeptide(L)'
;MTLAGKRICIAIPDTILEEHDSLRDKTIKLGQIARYCSIFGIDSVRIFHDQRGRGESRFMKKVLEYLETPQYLRKRIFPLDEELRFAGLLPPLRIPSHKAKVPLERLRPGEYREGVVLADGFSVDAGLDIPVQLGRKDAPQKRLTIKITSASKSRVDGLAVDRREIPVYWGYEVEVATGSALSGADFPLRIATSRHGDPIARVIKELRVDLRSAKGVTLLFGPPSRGLFEILGKDLRDKVSYVVNLFPEQNVVTARSEEAIFSALYLIGLLASPDLPPFT
;
A
#
# COMPACT_ATOMS: atom_id res chain seq x y z
N MET A 1 3.49 13.43 -1.54
CA MET A 1 3.14 13.80 -0.16
C MET A 1 2.25 12.68 0.36
N THR A 2 2.64 12.01 1.40
CA THR A 2 1.81 11.09 2.16
C THR A 2 0.72 11.90 2.86
N LEU A 3 -0.35 11.26 3.29
CA LEU A 3 -1.50 11.89 3.94
C LEU A 3 -1.03 12.80 5.10
N ALA A 4 -1.00 14.11 4.88
CA ALA A 4 -0.51 15.14 5.83
C ALA A 4 0.90 14.90 6.41
N GLY A 5 1.82 14.29 5.65
CA GLY A 5 3.19 14.02 6.09
C GLY A 5 3.33 12.83 7.07
N LYS A 6 2.27 12.04 7.24
CA LYS A 6 2.23 10.86 8.12
C LYS A 6 2.46 9.58 7.35
N ARG A 7 3.11 8.62 7.97
CA ARG A 7 3.22 7.25 7.45
C ARG A 7 1.95 6.46 7.78
N ILE A 8 1.35 5.82 6.79
CA ILE A 8 0.11 5.08 6.96
C ILE A 8 0.26 3.64 6.49
N CYS A 9 -0.08 2.72 7.37
CA CYS A 9 -0.21 1.30 7.08
C CYS A 9 -1.68 0.89 7.11
N ILE A 10 -2.14 0.12 6.15
CA ILE A 10 -3.35 -0.69 6.31
C ILE A 10 -2.96 -2.12 6.66
N ALA A 11 -3.61 -2.69 7.66
CA ALA A 11 -3.44 -4.08 8.06
C ALA A 11 -4.73 -4.85 7.76
N ILE A 12 -4.64 -5.86 6.91
CA ILE A 12 -5.77 -6.66 6.42
C ILE A 12 -5.49 -8.14 6.63
N PRO A 13 -6.49 -8.96 6.99
CA PRO A 13 -6.29 -10.40 7.13
C PRO A 13 -6.16 -11.07 5.76
N ASP A 14 -5.45 -12.18 5.72
CA ASP A 14 -5.31 -13.00 4.50
C ASP A 14 -6.62 -13.70 4.09
N THR A 15 -7.66 -13.60 4.92
CA THR A 15 -9.03 -14.05 4.67
C THR A 15 -9.96 -12.96 4.15
N ILE A 16 -9.47 -11.76 3.87
CA ILE A 16 -10.31 -10.61 3.43
C ILE A 16 -11.06 -10.88 2.11
N LEU A 17 -10.65 -11.89 1.37
CA LEU A 17 -11.23 -12.32 0.09
C LEU A 17 -12.25 -13.46 0.21
N GLU A 18 -12.52 -13.98 1.42
CA GLU A 18 -13.29 -15.21 1.64
C GLU A 18 -14.75 -15.15 1.17
N GLU A 19 -15.29 -13.96 0.94
CA GLU A 19 -16.64 -13.77 0.39
C GLU A 19 -16.72 -14.01 -1.14
N HIS A 20 -15.58 -14.18 -1.80
CA HIS A 20 -15.48 -14.37 -3.24
C HIS A 20 -14.93 -15.75 -3.57
N ASP A 21 -15.66 -16.51 -4.39
CA ASP A 21 -15.21 -17.81 -4.88
C ASP A 21 -14.35 -17.69 -6.14
N SER A 22 -14.66 -16.71 -6.99
CA SER A 22 -13.95 -16.57 -8.26
C SER A 22 -12.65 -15.79 -8.13
N LEU A 23 -11.59 -16.27 -8.81
CA LEU A 23 -10.32 -15.56 -8.89
C LEU A 23 -10.49 -14.15 -9.50
N ARG A 24 -11.45 -13.98 -10.42
CA ARG A 24 -11.77 -12.69 -11.03
C ARG A 24 -12.23 -11.68 -9.98
N ASP A 25 -13.19 -12.06 -9.14
CA ASP A 25 -13.78 -11.14 -8.16
C ASP A 25 -12.80 -10.81 -7.03
N LYS A 26 -12.02 -11.82 -6.60
CA LYS A 26 -10.87 -11.60 -5.69
C LYS A 26 -9.87 -10.59 -6.28
N THR A 27 -9.53 -10.73 -7.55
CA THR A 27 -8.62 -9.79 -8.24
C THR A 27 -9.21 -8.39 -8.30
N ILE A 28 -10.51 -8.24 -8.61
CA ILE A 28 -11.19 -6.94 -8.64
C ILE A 28 -11.16 -6.27 -7.27
N LYS A 29 -11.46 -6.99 -6.19
CA LYS A 29 -11.41 -6.46 -4.82
C LYS A 29 -10.01 -5.97 -4.45
N LEU A 30 -8.97 -6.74 -4.75
CA LEU A 30 -7.59 -6.31 -4.54
C LEU A 30 -7.23 -5.07 -5.37
N GLY A 31 -7.75 -4.99 -6.59
CA GLY A 31 -7.60 -3.81 -7.45
C GLY A 31 -8.21 -2.55 -6.84
N GLN A 32 -9.38 -2.66 -6.20
CA GLN A 32 -10.03 -1.56 -5.48
C GLN A 32 -9.18 -1.14 -4.27
N ILE A 33 -8.73 -2.08 -3.45
CA ILE A 33 -7.85 -1.80 -2.30
C ILE A 33 -6.58 -1.09 -2.76
N ALA A 34 -5.89 -1.62 -3.78
CA ALA A 34 -4.69 -1.01 -4.35
C ALA A 34 -4.95 0.43 -4.85
N ARG A 35 -6.10 0.65 -5.45
CA ARG A 35 -6.52 1.97 -5.92
C ARG A 35 -6.71 2.95 -4.77
N TYR A 36 -7.37 2.53 -3.69
CA TYR A 36 -7.56 3.36 -2.50
C TYR A 36 -6.22 3.67 -1.82
N CYS A 37 -5.34 2.67 -1.67
CA CYS A 37 -3.98 2.90 -1.17
C CYS A 37 -3.25 3.98 -1.98
N SER A 38 -3.38 3.95 -3.30
CA SER A 38 -2.74 4.92 -4.19
C SER A 38 -3.35 6.31 -4.12
N ILE A 39 -4.69 6.42 -4.03
CA ILE A 39 -5.40 7.71 -3.90
C ILE A 39 -4.98 8.42 -2.62
N PHE A 40 -4.87 7.69 -1.53
CA PHE A 40 -4.58 8.26 -0.21
C PHE A 40 -3.08 8.24 0.15
N GLY A 41 -2.22 7.75 -0.74
CA GLY A 41 -0.77 7.77 -0.53
C GLY A 41 -0.32 6.90 0.64
N ILE A 42 -0.82 5.65 0.72
CA ILE A 42 -0.49 4.68 1.77
C ILE A 42 0.94 4.16 1.60
N ASP A 43 1.69 4.07 2.70
CA ASP A 43 3.09 3.62 2.68
C ASP A 43 3.20 2.09 2.62
N SER A 44 2.32 1.38 3.34
CA SER A 44 2.39 -0.08 3.37
C SER A 44 1.03 -0.76 3.53
N VAL A 45 0.93 -1.94 2.94
CA VAL A 45 -0.17 -2.90 3.12
C VAL A 45 0.40 -4.10 3.85
N ARG A 46 -0.05 -4.34 5.07
CA ARG A 46 0.34 -5.49 5.88
C ARG A 46 -0.75 -6.55 5.83
N ILE A 47 -0.41 -7.73 5.33
CA ILE A 47 -1.29 -8.89 5.29
C ILE A 47 -0.96 -9.74 6.51
N PHE A 48 -1.89 -9.91 7.44
CA PHE A 48 -1.70 -10.76 8.60
C PHE A 48 -2.49 -12.07 8.48
N HIS A 49 -2.00 -13.11 9.17
CA HIS A 49 -2.63 -14.42 9.14
C HIS A 49 -3.84 -14.50 10.06
N ASP A 50 -4.98 -14.96 9.52
CA ASP A 50 -6.17 -15.33 10.27
C ASP A 50 -6.19 -16.87 10.43
N GLN A 51 -6.00 -17.33 11.67
CA GLN A 51 -5.91 -18.77 12.00
C GLN A 51 -7.19 -19.57 11.69
N ARG A 52 -8.32 -18.91 11.46
CA ARG A 52 -9.62 -19.55 11.30
C ARG A 52 -10.07 -19.74 9.85
N GLY A 53 -9.32 -19.22 8.90
CA GLY A 53 -9.68 -19.25 7.49
C GLY A 53 -8.60 -19.83 6.59
N ARG A 54 -8.95 -20.01 5.32
CA ARG A 54 -7.98 -20.31 4.26
C ARG A 54 -7.33 -19.02 3.82
N GLY A 55 -6.15 -18.74 4.34
CA GLY A 55 -5.41 -17.53 3.99
C GLY A 55 -4.90 -17.55 2.55
N GLU A 56 -5.01 -16.42 1.89
CA GLU A 56 -4.56 -16.20 0.51
C GLU A 56 -3.43 -15.16 0.45
N SER A 57 -2.62 -15.07 1.50
CA SER A 57 -1.58 -14.05 1.65
C SER A 57 -0.63 -13.95 0.45
N ARG A 58 -0.21 -15.10 -0.12
CA ARG A 58 0.66 -15.16 -1.29
C ARG A 58 0.01 -14.54 -2.54
N PHE A 59 -1.24 -14.91 -2.81
CA PHE A 59 -2.01 -14.36 -3.93
C PHE A 59 -2.24 -12.86 -3.76
N MET A 60 -2.67 -12.43 -2.57
CA MET A 60 -2.90 -11.01 -2.25
C MET A 60 -1.64 -10.19 -2.45
N LYS A 61 -0.51 -10.64 -1.89
CA LYS A 61 0.78 -9.98 -2.05
C LYS A 61 1.14 -9.86 -3.52
N LYS A 62 1.05 -10.95 -4.28
CA LYS A 62 1.38 -10.98 -5.71
C LYS A 62 0.58 -9.96 -6.53
N VAL A 63 -0.75 -9.91 -6.35
CA VAL A 63 -1.61 -8.99 -7.09
C VAL A 63 -1.34 -7.53 -6.70
N LEU A 64 -1.20 -7.24 -5.40
CA LEU A 64 -0.91 -5.90 -4.92
C LEU A 64 0.45 -5.38 -5.40
N GLU A 65 1.50 -6.21 -5.34
CA GLU A 65 2.83 -5.87 -5.86
C GLU A 65 2.84 -5.71 -7.40
N TYR A 66 2.09 -6.57 -8.11
CA TYR A 66 1.94 -6.44 -9.56
C TYR A 66 1.32 -5.09 -9.95
N LEU A 67 0.29 -4.65 -9.24
CA LEU A 67 -0.36 -3.38 -9.50
C LEU A 67 0.53 -2.19 -9.18
N GLU A 68 1.30 -2.25 -8.10
CA GLU A 68 2.24 -1.21 -7.66
C GLU A 68 3.48 -1.14 -8.56
N THR A 69 3.79 -2.22 -9.28
CA THR A 69 4.94 -2.26 -10.19
C THR A 69 4.65 -1.49 -11.48
N PRO A 70 5.56 -0.58 -11.92
CA PRO A 70 5.46 0.09 -13.20
C PRO A 70 5.32 -0.89 -14.37
N GLN A 71 4.49 -0.55 -15.34
CA GLN A 71 4.11 -1.45 -16.44
C GLN A 71 5.32 -2.02 -17.21
N TYR A 72 6.37 -1.23 -17.41
CA TYR A 72 7.56 -1.66 -18.16
C TYR A 72 8.40 -2.71 -17.43
N LEU A 73 8.25 -2.85 -16.09
CA LEU A 73 8.95 -3.88 -15.29
C LEU A 73 8.13 -5.15 -15.09
N ARG A 74 6.80 -5.12 -15.30
CA ARG A 74 5.91 -6.24 -14.96
C ARG A 74 6.31 -7.55 -15.61
N LYS A 75 6.62 -7.55 -16.91
CA LYS A 75 7.05 -8.77 -17.63
C LYS A 75 8.34 -9.37 -17.08
N ARG A 76 9.22 -8.55 -16.51
CA ARG A 76 10.49 -9.00 -15.95
C ARG A 76 10.35 -9.56 -14.55
N ILE A 77 9.52 -8.91 -13.72
CA ILE A 77 9.34 -9.27 -12.31
C ILE A 77 8.32 -10.39 -12.16
N PHE A 78 7.24 -10.36 -12.94
CA PHE A 78 6.15 -11.32 -12.89
C PHE A 78 6.10 -12.11 -14.21
N PRO A 79 6.57 -13.36 -14.21
CA PRO A 79 6.36 -14.25 -15.35
C PRO A 79 4.86 -14.52 -15.54
N LEU A 80 4.51 -15.16 -16.66
CA LEU A 80 3.14 -15.60 -16.91
C LEU A 80 2.67 -16.50 -15.76
N ASP A 81 1.57 -16.12 -15.13
CA ASP A 81 1.03 -16.76 -13.94
C ASP A 81 -0.51 -16.75 -14.00
N GLU A 82 -1.11 -17.91 -13.80
CA GLU A 82 -2.57 -18.07 -13.79
C GLU A 82 -3.25 -17.20 -12.72
N GLU A 83 -2.59 -16.96 -11.60
CA GLU A 83 -3.12 -16.08 -10.55
C GLU A 83 -3.24 -14.62 -11.02
N LEU A 84 -2.48 -14.21 -12.03
CA LEU A 84 -2.50 -12.85 -12.58
C LEU A 84 -3.35 -12.71 -13.85
N ARG A 85 -4.02 -13.78 -14.32
CA ARG A 85 -4.77 -13.76 -15.60
C ARG A 85 -5.84 -12.67 -15.67
N PHE A 86 -6.40 -12.25 -14.55
CA PHE A 86 -7.40 -11.18 -14.48
C PHE A 86 -6.81 -9.80 -14.15
N ALA A 87 -5.51 -9.68 -13.91
CA ALA A 87 -4.87 -8.40 -13.60
C ALA A 87 -5.00 -7.36 -14.72
N GLY A 88 -5.16 -7.80 -15.98
CA GLY A 88 -5.42 -6.93 -17.13
C GLY A 88 -6.78 -6.21 -17.09
N LEU A 89 -7.74 -6.67 -16.27
CA LEU A 89 -9.04 -6.01 -16.09
C LEU A 89 -8.95 -4.79 -15.15
N LEU A 90 -7.85 -4.69 -14.39
CA LEU A 90 -7.72 -3.68 -13.36
C LEU A 90 -7.24 -2.34 -13.95
N PRO A 91 -7.84 -1.22 -13.54
CA PRO A 91 -7.36 0.08 -13.97
C PRO A 91 -5.94 0.33 -13.44
N PRO A 92 -5.06 0.95 -14.24
CA PRO A 92 -3.71 1.30 -13.78
C PRO A 92 -3.77 2.29 -12.63
N LEU A 93 -2.87 2.14 -11.65
CA LEU A 93 -2.80 3.03 -10.47
C LEU A 93 -2.41 4.47 -10.85
N ARG A 94 -1.56 4.64 -11.87
CA ARG A 94 -1.08 5.95 -12.38
C ARG A 94 -0.43 6.81 -11.28
N ILE A 95 0.36 6.18 -10.44
CA ILE A 95 1.16 6.86 -9.42
C ILE A 95 2.46 7.45 -9.99
N PRO A 96 3.15 8.38 -9.32
CA PRO A 96 4.35 9.03 -9.82
C PRO A 96 5.50 8.09 -10.21
N SER A 97 5.61 6.90 -9.58
CA SER A 97 6.58 5.86 -9.96
C SER A 97 6.23 5.16 -11.29
N HIS A 98 4.98 5.22 -11.75
CA HIS A 98 4.51 4.62 -13.00
C HIS A 98 4.86 5.47 -14.23
N LYS A 99 6.15 5.79 -14.35
CA LYS A 99 6.67 6.51 -15.52
C LYS A 99 6.42 5.70 -16.79
N ALA A 100 6.16 6.40 -17.89
CA ALA A 100 6.17 5.79 -19.21
C ALA A 100 7.61 5.52 -19.66
N LYS A 101 7.77 4.65 -20.68
CA LYS A 101 9.00 4.64 -21.46
C LYS A 101 9.18 6.00 -22.12
N VAL A 102 10.37 6.55 -22.02
CA VAL A 102 10.71 7.84 -22.64
C VAL A 102 11.99 7.68 -23.48
N PRO A 103 12.08 8.34 -24.63
CA PRO A 103 13.33 8.47 -25.36
C PRO A 103 14.40 9.18 -24.51
N LEU A 104 15.66 8.80 -24.71
CA LEU A 104 16.78 9.34 -23.90
C LEU A 104 16.88 10.87 -23.95
N GLU A 105 16.49 11.49 -25.06
CA GLU A 105 16.49 12.94 -25.25
C GLU A 105 15.54 13.68 -24.28
N ARG A 106 14.52 12.98 -23.80
CA ARG A 106 13.55 13.51 -22.82
C ARG A 106 13.89 13.22 -21.37
N LEU A 107 14.87 12.33 -21.14
CA LEU A 107 15.31 12.01 -19.80
C LEU A 107 16.09 13.20 -19.21
N ARG A 108 15.85 13.49 -17.93
CA ARG A 108 16.52 14.61 -17.24
C ARG A 108 17.28 14.13 -16.00
N PRO A 109 18.49 14.65 -15.76
CA PRO A 109 19.15 14.46 -14.47
C PRO A 109 18.26 14.92 -13.32
N GLY A 110 18.27 14.18 -12.19
CA GLY A 110 17.37 14.39 -11.05
C GLY A 110 16.06 13.61 -11.15
N GLU A 111 15.72 13.03 -12.29
CA GLU A 111 14.51 12.20 -12.43
C GLU A 111 14.64 10.88 -11.68
N TYR A 112 13.57 10.47 -11.01
CA TYR A 112 13.49 9.16 -10.33
C TYR A 112 12.78 8.15 -11.21
N ARG A 113 13.25 6.89 -11.19
CA ARG A 113 12.64 5.75 -11.89
C ARG A 113 12.78 4.48 -11.07
N GLU A 114 11.81 3.60 -11.19
CA GLU A 114 11.95 2.22 -10.72
C GLU A 114 12.76 1.41 -11.73
N GLY A 115 13.55 0.47 -11.24
CA GLY A 115 14.32 -0.41 -12.12
C GLY A 115 14.62 -1.76 -11.50
N VAL A 116 15.09 -2.68 -12.33
CA VAL A 116 15.53 -4.02 -11.92
C VAL A 116 16.97 -4.23 -12.35
N VAL A 117 17.79 -4.65 -11.40
CA VAL A 117 19.22 -4.93 -11.62
C VAL A 117 19.37 -6.10 -12.61
N LEU A 118 20.19 -5.92 -13.63
CA LEU A 118 20.49 -6.94 -14.62
C LEU A 118 21.50 -7.97 -14.10
N ALA A 119 21.78 -9.01 -14.91
CA ALA A 119 22.64 -10.11 -14.52
C ALA A 119 24.09 -9.72 -14.19
N ASP A 120 24.58 -8.60 -14.75
CA ASP A 120 25.92 -8.07 -14.50
C ASP A 120 26.07 -7.44 -13.10
N GLY A 121 24.95 -7.10 -12.46
CA GLY A 121 24.89 -6.45 -11.14
C GLY A 121 25.23 -4.95 -11.17
N PHE A 122 25.55 -4.36 -12.31
CA PHE A 122 25.93 -2.96 -12.46
C PHE A 122 24.92 -2.17 -13.31
N SER A 123 24.20 -2.86 -14.17
CA SER A 123 23.21 -2.26 -15.07
C SER A 123 21.79 -2.47 -14.56
N VAL A 124 20.91 -1.51 -14.81
CA VAL A 124 19.51 -1.54 -14.38
C VAL A 124 18.59 -1.26 -15.55
N ASP A 125 17.61 -2.14 -15.76
CA ASP A 125 16.48 -1.88 -16.63
C ASP A 125 15.50 -0.94 -15.92
N ALA A 126 15.45 0.31 -16.33
CA ALA A 126 14.59 1.36 -15.77
C ALA A 126 13.52 1.84 -16.79
N GLY A 127 13.19 0.98 -17.79
CA GLY A 127 12.22 1.30 -18.84
C GLY A 127 12.73 2.36 -19.82
N LEU A 128 14.03 2.38 -20.09
CA LEU A 128 14.70 3.22 -21.07
C LEU A 128 15.22 2.36 -22.22
N ASP A 129 15.60 3.00 -23.31
CA ASP A 129 16.16 2.29 -24.50
C ASP A 129 17.51 1.65 -24.21
N ILE A 130 18.27 2.18 -23.26
CA ILE A 130 19.52 1.60 -22.76
C ILE A 130 19.47 1.46 -21.22
N PRO A 131 20.18 0.49 -20.66
CA PRO A 131 20.25 0.32 -19.21
C PRO A 131 20.91 1.51 -18.50
N VAL A 132 20.47 1.79 -17.28
CA VAL A 132 21.12 2.76 -16.38
C VAL A 132 22.31 2.09 -15.71
N GLN A 133 23.47 2.74 -15.73
CA GLN A 133 24.68 2.28 -15.05
C GLN A 133 24.69 2.71 -13.60
N LEU A 134 24.93 1.77 -12.69
CA LEU A 134 25.14 2.03 -11.27
C LEU A 134 26.65 2.18 -10.99
N GLY A 135 27.01 3.08 -10.10
CA GLY A 135 28.39 3.24 -9.62
C GLY A 135 28.86 2.11 -8.69
N ARG A 136 27.97 1.19 -8.30
CA ARG A 136 28.26 0.05 -7.42
C ARG A 136 27.51 -1.20 -7.87
N LYS A 137 28.02 -2.36 -7.49
CA LYS A 137 27.36 -3.63 -7.73
C LYS A 137 26.17 -3.82 -6.76
N ASP A 138 25.07 -4.37 -7.27
CA ASP A 138 23.92 -4.79 -6.47
C ASP A 138 23.46 -6.20 -6.93
N ALA A 139 22.55 -6.81 -6.17
CA ALA A 139 22.08 -8.17 -6.46
C ALA A 139 21.25 -8.21 -7.74
N PRO A 140 21.52 -9.13 -8.69
CA PRO A 140 20.68 -9.31 -9.86
C PRO A 140 19.21 -9.57 -9.49
N GLN A 141 18.31 -9.11 -10.35
CA GLN A 141 16.85 -9.17 -10.18
C GLN A 141 16.29 -8.34 -9.00
N LYS A 142 17.13 -7.65 -8.25
CA LYS A 142 16.68 -6.73 -7.19
C LYS A 142 16.00 -5.52 -7.83
N ARG A 143 14.81 -5.19 -7.34
CA ARG A 143 14.12 -3.92 -7.67
C ARG A 143 14.74 -2.77 -6.88
N LEU A 144 14.98 -1.66 -7.54
CA LEU A 144 15.58 -0.46 -6.97
C LEU A 144 14.86 0.78 -7.44
N THR A 145 14.84 1.80 -6.60
CA THR A 145 14.55 3.16 -7.06
C THR A 145 15.86 3.86 -7.41
N ILE A 146 15.91 4.49 -8.57
CA ILE A 146 17.10 5.10 -9.13
C ILE A 146 16.87 6.58 -9.36
N LYS A 147 17.81 7.40 -8.94
CA LYS A 147 17.91 8.82 -9.33
C LYS A 147 18.87 8.93 -10.49
N ILE A 148 18.41 9.42 -11.62
CA ILE A 148 19.24 9.67 -12.80
C ILE A 148 20.22 10.80 -12.49
N THR A 149 21.52 10.57 -12.67
CA THR A 149 22.57 11.55 -12.43
C THR A 149 23.08 12.20 -13.71
N SER A 150 23.17 11.41 -14.80
CA SER A 150 23.53 11.91 -16.11
C SER A 150 22.80 11.13 -17.20
N ALA A 151 22.57 11.76 -18.34
CA ALA A 151 22.01 11.12 -19.51
C ALA A 151 22.62 11.68 -20.79
N SER A 152 23.07 10.76 -21.65
CA SER A 152 23.59 11.04 -23.00
C SER A 152 22.96 10.03 -23.99
N LYS A 153 23.22 10.20 -25.27
CA LYS A 153 22.71 9.28 -26.31
C LYS A 153 23.22 7.83 -26.14
N SER A 154 24.38 7.64 -25.55
CA SER A 154 25.03 6.33 -25.43
C SER A 154 25.17 5.81 -24.00
N ARG A 155 24.91 6.65 -23.00
CA ARG A 155 25.09 6.29 -21.59
C ARG A 155 24.14 7.05 -20.67
N VAL A 156 23.56 6.31 -19.72
CA VAL A 156 22.77 6.85 -18.64
C VAL A 156 23.38 6.36 -17.33
N ASP A 157 23.69 7.27 -16.42
CA ASP A 157 24.17 6.93 -15.09
C ASP A 157 23.12 7.26 -14.03
N GLY A 158 23.10 6.48 -12.96
CA GLY A 158 22.15 6.68 -11.86
C GLY A 158 22.65 6.14 -10.54
N LEU A 159 22.03 6.60 -9.47
CA LEU A 159 22.30 6.17 -8.10
C LEU A 159 21.04 5.49 -7.54
N ALA A 160 21.24 4.34 -6.90
CA ALA A 160 20.19 3.73 -6.09
C ALA A 160 19.92 4.60 -4.87
N VAL A 161 18.65 4.92 -4.63
CA VAL A 161 18.18 5.76 -3.51
C VAL A 161 17.10 5.02 -2.71
N ASP A 162 16.96 5.39 -1.44
CA ASP A 162 15.80 4.90 -0.67
C ASP A 162 14.54 5.59 -1.20
N ARG A 163 13.51 4.79 -1.50
CA ARG A 163 12.22 5.32 -1.98
C ARG A 163 11.57 6.28 -0.98
N ARG A 164 11.90 6.18 0.30
CA ARG A 164 11.42 7.07 1.36
C ARG A 164 12.01 8.49 1.30
N GLU A 165 13.13 8.68 0.60
CA GLU A 165 13.74 9.99 0.39
C GLU A 165 13.11 10.77 -0.77
N ILE A 166 12.23 10.14 -1.55
CA ILE A 166 11.60 10.77 -2.69
C ILE A 166 10.51 11.74 -2.21
N PRO A 167 10.52 13.00 -2.67
CA PRO A 167 9.64 14.05 -2.13
C PRO A 167 8.17 13.95 -2.61
N VAL A 168 7.84 12.89 -3.36
CA VAL A 168 6.49 12.60 -3.87
C VAL A 168 6.10 11.18 -3.51
N TYR A 169 4.80 10.90 -3.48
CA TYR A 169 4.32 9.53 -3.28
C TYR A 169 4.88 8.59 -4.34
N TRP A 170 5.51 7.49 -3.91
CA TRP A 170 6.24 6.60 -4.82
C TRP A 170 5.63 5.19 -4.92
N GLY A 171 4.54 4.93 -4.21
CA GLY A 171 3.86 3.65 -4.12
C GLY A 171 3.89 3.09 -2.70
N TYR A 172 3.28 1.92 -2.51
CA TYR A 172 3.22 1.21 -1.23
C TYR A 172 4.08 -0.05 -1.24
N GLU A 173 4.47 -0.50 -0.05
CA GLU A 173 5.10 -1.80 0.16
C GLU A 173 4.07 -2.83 0.62
N VAL A 174 4.25 -4.10 0.26
CA VAL A 174 3.37 -5.19 0.69
C VAL A 174 4.14 -6.17 1.55
N GLU A 175 3.71 -6.31 2.80
CA GLU A 175 4.32 -7.20 3.78
C GLU A 175 3.33 -8.31 4.16
N VAL A 176 3.82 -9.55 4.25
CA VAL A 176 3.11 -10.63 4.93
C VAL A 176 3.68 -10.73 6.33
N ALA A 177 2.85 -10.47 7.34
CA ALA A 177 3.27 -10.50 8.73
C ALA A 177 3.59 -11.94 9.16
N THR A 178 4.76 -12.16 9.75
CA THR A 178 5.19 -13.44 10.32
C THR A 178 4.73 -13.63 11.77
N GLY A 179 4.00 -12.66 12.32
CA GLY A 179 3.53 -12.66 13.71
C GLY A 179 2.21 -11.91 13.86
N SER A 180 1.99 -11.30 15.02
CA SER A 180 0.77 -10.53 15.27
C SER A 180 0.57 -9.41 14.24
N ALA A 181 -0.68 -9.22 13.80
CA ALA A 181 -1.09 -8.07 12.98
C ALA A 181 -0.65 -6.72 13.56
N LEU A 182 -0.41 -6.70 14.85
CA LEU A 182 -0.09 -5.51 15.66
C LEU A 182 1.41 -5.31 15.86
N SER A 183 2.26 -6.25 15.41
CA SER A 183 3.72 -6.09 15.48
C SER A 183 4.17 -5.10 14.42
N GLY A 184 4.83 -4.03 14.84
CA GLY A 184 5.41 -3.02 13.95
C GLY A 184 5.61 -1.71 14.69
N ALA A 185 6.86 -1.37 14.99
CA ALA A 185 7.22 -0.16 15.72
C ALA A 185 7.01 1.14 14.91
N ASP A 186 6.88 1.02 13.58
CA ASP A 186 6.82 2.18 12.69
C ASP A 186 5.50 2.94 12.72
N PHE A 187 4.43 2.33 13.24
CA PHE A 187 3.07 2.90 13.23
C PHE A 187 2.43 2.77 14.62
N PRO A 188 2.78 3.68 15.55
CA PRO A 188 2.39 3.55 16.96
C PRO A 188 0.90 3.76 17.22
N LEU A 189 0.24 4.65 16.47
CA LEU A 189 -1.19 4.86 16.57
C LEU A 189 -1.93 3.75 15.83
N ARG A 190 -2.70 2.93 16.52
CA ARG A 190 -3.43 1.79 15.97
C ARG A 190 -4.92 2.01 16.07
N ILE A 191 -5.61 1.94 14.96
CA ILE A 191 -7.06 2.15 14.85
C ILE A 191 -7.68 0.92 14.20
N ALA A 192 -8.44 0.18 14.96
CA ALA A 192 -9.23 -0.96 14.45
C ALA A 192 -10.62 -0.50 14.04
N THR A 193 -11.13 -1.01 12.91
CA THR A 193 -12.48 -0.73 12.46
C THR A 193 -13.40 -1.91 12.80
N SER A 194 -14.52 -1.64 13.43
CA SER A 194 -15.49 -2.67 13.80
C SER A 194 -16.88 -2.06 13.98
N ARG A 195 -17.94 -2.77 13.59
CA ARG A 195 -19.33 -2.39 13.93
C ARG A 195 -19.59 -2.37 15.44
N HIS A 196 -18.76 -3.08 16.22
CA HIS A 196 -18.81 -3.12 17.69
C HIS A 196 -17.86 -2.11 18.34
N GLY A 197 -17.27 -1.22 17.54
CA GLY A 197 -16.43 -0.12 18.02
C GLY A 197 -17.26 1.06 18.51
N ASP A 198 -16.55 2.05 19.05
CA ASP A 198 -17.18 3.30 19.45
C ASP A 198 -17.60 4.09 18.20
N PRO A 199 -18.82 4.65 18.16
CA PRO A 199 -19.22 5.52 17.05
C PRO A 199 -18.18 6.61 16.81
N ILE A 200 -17.74 6.76 15.55
CA ILE A 200 -16.67 7.70 15.21
C ILE A 200 -16.91 9.11 15.73
N ALA A 201 -18.16 9.56 15.73
CA ALA A 201 -18.54 10.88 16.23
C ALA A 201 -18.19 11.12 17.70
N ARG A 202 -18.10 10.05 18.52
CA ARG A 202 -17.75 10.14 19.94
C ARG A 202 -16.26 10.34 20.18
N VAL A 203 -15.42 9.77 19.32
CA VAL A 203 -13.94 9.75 19.49
C VAL A 203 -13.21 10.68 18.52
N ILE A 204 -13.92 11.36 17.65
CA ILE A 204 -13.32 12.11 16.55
C ILE A 204 -12.42 13.27 17.01
N LYS A 205 -12.74 13.90 18.15
CA LYS A 205 -11.94 15.01 18.70
C LYS A 205 -10.59 14.51 19.21
N GLU A 206 -10.60 13.46 20.04
CA GLU A 206 -9.40 12.83 20.59
C GLU A 206 -8.56 12.21 19.48
N LEU A 207 -9.20 11.47 18.58
CA LEU A 207 -8.55 10.85 17.43
C LEU A 207 -7.81 11.88 16.57
N ARG A 208 -8.38 13.05 16.36
CA ARG A 208 -7.73 14.14 15.62
C ARG A 208 -6.47 14.63 16.32
N VAL A 209 -6.49 14.78 17.65
CA VAL A 209 -5.32 15.19 18.44
C VAL A 209 -4.20 14.16 18.30
N ASP A 210 -4.54 12.88 18.50
CA ASP A 210 -3.56 11.80 18.41
C ASP A 210 -3.01 11.64 17.00
N LEU A 211 -3.85 11.75 15.98
CA LEU A 211 -3.40 11.74 14.60
C LEU A 211 -2.39 12.86 14.30
N ARG A 212 -2.60 14.06 14.85
CA ARG A 212 -1.68 15.18 14.62
C ARG A 212 -0.33 14.98 15.26
N SER A 213 -0.28 14.34 16.43
CA SER A 213 0.96 14.07 17.18
C SER A 213 1.70 12.81 16.70
N ALA A 214 0.98 11.82 16.16
CA ALA A 214 1.55 10.54 15.74
C ALA A 214 2.50 10.71 14.54
N LYS A 215 3.60 9.96 14.53
CA LYS A 215 4.52 9.84 13.39
C LYS A 215 4.00 8.92 12.28
N GLY A 216 3.08 8.03 12.62
CA GLY A 216 2.44 7.10 11.70
C GLY A 216 1.21 6.44 12.32
N VAL A 217 0.38 5.85 11.48
CA VAL A 217 -0.87 5.20 11.88
C VAL A 217 -1.03 3.85 11.19
N THR A 218 -1.51 2.86 11.95
CA THR A 218 -1.95 1.56 11.42
C THR A 218 -3.47 1.48 11.50
N LEU A 219 -4.12 1.28 10.36
CA LEU A 219 -5.55 1.03 10.26
C LEU A 219 -5.79 -0.47 10.08
N LEU A 220 -6.55 -1.09 10.98
CA LEU A 220 -6.84 -2.52 10.96
C LEU A 220 -8.27 -2.75 10.47
N PHE A 221 -8.40 -3.71 9.54
CA PHE A 221 -9.68 -4.11 8.95
C PHE A 221 -9.88 -5.61 9.10
N GLY A 222 -11.12 -6.03 9.35
CA GLY A 222 -11.53 -7.43 9.35
C GLY A 222 -12.16 -7.85 8.01
N PRO A 223 -12.33 -9.16 7.77
CA PRO A 223 -13.15 -9.64 6.66
C PRO A 223 -14.63 -9.38 6.95
N PRO A 224 -15.50 -9.40 5.92
CA PRO A 224 -16.93 -9.10 6.09
C PRO A 224 -17.68 -10.10 6.99
N SER A 225 -17.26 -11.36 6.96
CA SER A 225 -17.92 -12.47 7.70
C SER A 225 -17.60 -12.47 9.18
N ARG A 226 -16.42 -11.98 9.58
CA ARG A 226 -15.89 -12.02 10.95
C ARG A 226 -15.24 -10.70 11.32
N GLY A 227 -15.54 -10.21 12.52
CA GLY A 227 -14.95 -8.98 13.00
C GLY A 227 -13.53 -9.17 13.55
N LEU A 228 -12.79 -8.07 13.70
CA LEU A 228 -11.45 -8.08 14.31
C LEU A 228 -11.42 -8.65 15.74
N PHE A 229 -12.51 -8.53 16.51
CA PHE A 229 -12.63 -9.15 17.84
C PHE A 229 -12.59 -10.68 17.79
N GLU A 230 -13.09 -11.28 16.71
CA GLU A 230 -13.05 -12.73 16.55
C GLU A 230 -11.68 -13.23 16.12
N ILE A 231 -10.94 -12.43 15.33
CA ILE A 231 -9.62 -12.79 14.80
C ILE A 231 -8.53 -12.49 15.83
N LEU A 232 -8.54 -11.31 16.43
CA LEU A 232 -7.46 -10.81 17.29
C LEU A 232 -7.74 -10.96 18.78
N GLY A 233 -8.93 -11.45 19.15
CA GLY A 233 -9.33 -11.71 20.53
C GLY A 233 -10.16 -10.60 21.15
N LYS A 234 -10.81 -10.93 22.28
CA LYS A 234 -11.68 -10.01 23.01
C LYS A 234 -10.90 -8.84 23.64
N ASP A 235 -9.61 -9.02 23.85
CA ASP A 235 -8.65 -8.03 24.34
C ASP A 235 -8.13 -7.08 23.24
N LEU A 236 -8.79 -7.03 22.08
CA LEU A 236 -8.44 -6.12 20.99
C LEU A 236 -8.33 -4.65 21.46
N ARG A 237 -9.23 -4.22 22.37
CA ARG A 237 -9.23 -2.86 22.91
C ARG A 237 -7.97 -2.51 23.69
N ASP A 238 -7.32 -3.50 24.31
CA ASP A 238 -6.08 -3.31 25.07
C ASP A 238 -4.84 -3.25 24.15
N LYS A 239 -5.00 -3.70 22.90
CA LYS A 239 -3.94 -3.82 21.90
C LYS A 239 -3.89 -2.66 20.91
N VAL A 240 -4.95 -1.86 20.81
CA VAL A 240 -5.08 -0.75 19.86
C VAL A 240 -5.48 0.52 20.56
N SER A 241 -5.16 1.67 19.99
CA SER A 241 -5.51 2.98 20.54
C SER A 241 -7.01 3.26 20.44
N TYR A 242 -7.63 2.81 19.35
CA TYR A 242 -9.07 3.00 19.09
C TYR A 242 -9.67 1.77 18.43
N VAL A 243 -10.91 1.45 18.81
CA VAL A 243 -11.79 0.57 18.04
C VAL A 243 -12.99 1.41 17.61
N VAL A 244 -13.07 1.74 16.33
CA VAL A 244 -14.07 2.69 15.81
C VAL A 244 -15.13 2.01 14.95
N ASN A 245 -16.38 2.44 15.11
CA ASN A 245 -17.46 2.18 14.19
C ASN A 245 -17.61 3.36 13.24
N LEU A 246 -17.25 3.13 11.96
CA LEU A 246 -17.33 4.14 10.90
C LEU A 246 -18.78 4.40 10.43
N PHE A 247 -19.66 3.41 10.60
CA PHE A 247 -21.03 3.41 10.08
C PHE A 247 -22.04 3.07 11.19
N PRO A 248 -22.17 3.91 12.25
CA PRO A 248 -23.02 3.57 13.40
C PRO A 248 -24.49 3.34 13.04
N GLU A 249 -24.97 3.94 11.97
CA GLU A 249 -26.37 3.83 11.50
C GLU A 249 -26.45 3.11 10.13
N GLN A 250 -25.54 2.13 9.88
CA GLN A 250 -25.57 1.39 8.62
C GLN A 250 -26.90 0.65 8.43
N ASN A 251 -27.46 0.73 7.21
CA ASN A 251 -28.70 0.05 6.83
C ASN A 251 -28.46 -1.30 6.16
N VAL A 252 -27.21 -1.71 5.99
CA VAL A 252 -26.81 -3.03 5.49
C VAL A 252 -26.35 -3.92 6.64
N VAL A 253 -26.47 -5.22 6.49
CA VAL A 253 -26.05 -6.18 7.52
C VAL A 253 -24.55 -6.03 7.83
N THR A 254 -23.73 -5.86 6.78
CA THR A 254 -22.28 -5.71 6.88
C THR A 254 -21.78 -4.77 5.79
N ALA A 255 -21.00 -3.77 6.15
CA ALA A 255 -20.22 -3.00 5.19
C ALA A 255 -19.06 -3.86 4.68
N ARG A 256 -18.76 -3.78 3.38
CA ARG A 256 -17.65 -4.50 2.78
C ARG A 256 -16.31 -3.94 3.24
N SER A 257 -15.28 -4.78 3.25
CA SER A 257 -13.96 -4.36 3.71
C SER A 257 -13.39 -3.21 2.90
N GLU A 258 -13.58 -3.21 1.58
CA GLU A 258 -13.12 -2.11 0.70
C GLU A 258 -13.87 -0.81 0.97
N GLU A 259 -15.15 -0.85 1.32
CA GLU A 259 -15.93 0.33 1.72
C GLU A 259 -15.41 0.91 3.05
N ALA A 260 -15.12 0.03 4.01
CA ALA A 260 -14.53 0.43 5.29
C ALA A 260 -13.13 1.02 5.11
N ILE A 261 -12.29 0.43 4.23
CA ILE A 261 -10.95 0.93 3.91
C ILE A 261 -11.05 2.34 3.32
N PHE A 262 -11.87 2.52 2.28
CA PHE A 262 -12.04 3.83 1.64
C PHE A 262 -12.51 4.89 2.64
N SER A 263 -13.53 4.57 3.43
CA SER A 263 -14.12 5.51 4.39
C SER A 263 -13.15 5.88 5.50
N ALA A 264 -12.40 4.91 6.03
CA ALA A 264 -11.37 5.16 7.04
C ALA A 264 -10.26 6.05 6.48
N LEU A 265 -9.75 5.76 5.29
CA LEU A 265 -8.67 6.52 4.65
C LEU A 265 -9.11 7.96 4.35
N TYR A 266 -10.34 8.14 3.86
CA TYR A 266 -10.92 9.47 3.65
C TYR A 266 -11.01 10.26 4.97
N LEU A 267 -11.55 9.64 6.02
CA LEU A 267 -11.70 10.26 7.33
C LEU A 267 -10.33 10.65 7.92
N ILE A 268 -9.37 9.73 7.92
CA ILE A 268 -8.01 10.00 8.42
C ILE A 268 -7.36 11.15 7.64
N GLY A 269 -7.54 11.17 6.31
CA GLY A 269 -7.06 12.26 5.48
C GLY A 269 -7.67 13.60 5.83
N LEU A 270 -8.97 13.62 6.06
CA LEU A 270 -9.68 14.82 6.48
C LEU A 270 -9.20 15.31 7.84
N LEU A 271 -9.13 14.42 8.84
CA LEU A 271 -8.72 14.76 10.22
C LEU A 271 -7.26 15.22 10.32
N ALA A 272 -6.40 14.67 9.47
CA ALA A 272 -4.98 15.03 9.42
C ALA A 272 -4.74 16.33 8.65
N SER A 273 -5.73 16.83 7.89
CA SER A 273 -5.59 18.09 7.13
C SER A 273 -5.35 19.27 8.08
N PRO A 274 -4.34 20.12 7.80
CA PRO A 274 -4.12 21.35 8.56
C PRO A 274 -5.26 22.34 8.38
N ASP A 275 -5.94 22.31 7.23
CA ASP A 275 -6.99 23.25 6.85
C ASP A 275 -8.35 22.96 7.52
N LEU A 276 -8.51 21.78 8.14
CA LEU A 276 -9.73 21.47 8.87
C LEU A 276 -9.80 22.31 10.15
N PRO A 277 -10.82 23.16 10.32
CA PRO A 277 -10.96 23.97 11.53
C PRO A 277 -11.14 23.11 12.79
N PRO A 278 -10.88 23.62 13.99
CA PRO A 278 -11.18 22.92 15.24
C PRO A 278 -12.66 22.52 15.30
N PHE A 279 -12.95 21.37 15.83
CA PHE A 279 -14.33 21.03 16.21
C PHE A 279 -14.74 21.88 17.39
N THR A 280 -15.76 22.67 17.23
CA THR A 280 -16.40 23.46 18.29
C THR A 280 -17.16 22.56 19.26
#